data_4b2a2636a6f768aa522a755f1496ea09
#
_entry.id   4b2a2636a6f768aa522a755f1496ea09
#
_cell.length_a   1.000
_cell.length_b   1.000
_cell.length_c   1.000
_cell.angle_alpha   90.00
_cell.angle_beta   90.00
_cell.angle_gamma   90.00
#
_symmetry.space_group_name_H-M   'P 1'
#
loop_
_entity.id
_entity.type
_entity.pdbx_description
1 polymer ?
#
loop_
_entity_poly.entity_id
_entity_poly.type
_entity_poly.pdbx_seq_one_letter_code
_entity_poly.pdbx_strand_id
1 'polypeptide(L)'
;MWKWFNGQSIPDDNNLLALSQLLDVRVEWLQFGMEKPAALLTQRSLVNPKHLFRVESLDIGQHGVRSGSSRDELVETIQAIEYGLEEARVLFNGRPAENIRLIALNSDSMAGTFAPRDQLFVDISVHRFDGDGIYLFTLDDQLYLKRLQLQHKKVAVISDNKRYETWYLTLEEARTLQVVARVIMSQARDYQILG
;
A
#
# COMPACT_ATOMS: atom_id res chain seq x y z
N MET A 1 32.61 -29.95 22.86
CA MET A 1 31.86 -30.52 21.72
C MET A 1 31.92 -32.04 21.63
N TRP A 2 33.07 -32.69 21.70
CA TRP A 2 33.19 -34.16 21.52
C TRP A 2 32.35 -34.99 22.51
N LYS A 3 32.22 -34.58 23.78
CA LYS A 3 31.41 -35.28 24.80
C LYS A 3 29.92 -35.27 24.52
N TRP A 4 29.41 -34.25 23.88
CA TRP A 4 27.99 -34.12 23.51
C TRP A 4 27.58 -35.10 22.39
N PHE A 5 28.47 -35.24 21.37
CA PHE A 5 28.23 -36.20 20.28
C PHE A 5 28.25 -37.67 20.72
N ASN A 6 28.87 -37.95 21.85
CA ASN A 6 28.94 -39.32 22.37
C ASN A 6 27.97 -39.58 23.55
N GLY A 7 27.04 -38.66 23.81
CA GLY A 7 26.05 -38.83 24.85
C GLY A 7 26.59 -38.80 26.29
N GLN A 8 27.83 -38.33 26.48
CA GLN A 8 28.51 -38.33 27.77
C GLN A 8 28.20 -37.09 28.64
N SER A 9 27.64 -36.04 28.02
CA SER A 9 27.16 -34.85 28.73
C SER A 9 26.15 -34.09 27.90
N ILE A 10 25.26 -33.37 28.57
CA ILE A 10 24.30 -32.44 27.96
C ILE A 10 24.97 -31.05 27.84
N PRO A 11 24.80 -30.31 26.74
CA PRO A 11 25.27 -28.94 26.64
C PRO A 11 24.64 -28.08 27.74
N ASP A 12 25.40 -27.09 28.24
CA ASP A 12 24.86 -26.07 29.13
C ASP A 12 23.85 -25.14 28.40
N ASP A 13 23.09 -24.35 29.17
CA ASP A 13 22.00 -23.53 28.64
C ASP A 13 22.47 -22.53 27.57
N ASN A 14 23.66 -21.97 27.69
CA ASN A 14 24.22 -21.05 26.71
C ASN A 14 24.54 -21.75 25.38
N ASN A 15 25.10 -22.95 25.46
CA ASN A 15 25.39 -23.76 24.30
C ASN A 15 24.14 -24.32 23.65
N LEU A 16 23.11 -24.66 24.43
CA LEU A 16 21.80 -25.07 23.94
C LEU A 16 21.11 -23.92 23.17
N LEU A 17 21.19 -22.71 23.71
CA LEU A 17 20.64 -21.52 23.05
C LEU A 17 21.38 -21.24 21.72
N ALA A 18 22.70 -21.30 21.70
CA ALA A 18 23.50 -21.13 20.49
C ALA A 18 23.18 -22.21 19.44
N LEU A 19 23.02 -23.46 19.85
CA LEU A 19 22.64 -24.56 18.96
C LEU A 19 21.21 -24.39 18.43
N SER A 20 20.28 -23.94 19.27
CA SER A 20 18.90 -23.70 18.84
C SER A 20 18.81 -22.64 17.75
N GLN A 21 19.61 -21.58 17.88
CA GLN A 21 19.71 -20.52 16.86
C GLN A 21 20.40 -21.00 15.57
N LEU A 22 21.45 -21.81 15.70
CA LEU A 22 22.18 -22.32 14.54
C LEU A 22 21.37 -23.33 13.73
N LEU A 23 20.57 -24.16 14.41
CA LEU A 23 19.77 -25.22 13.80
C LEU A 23 18.31 -24.81 13.51
N ASP A 24 17.94 -23.57 13.87
CA ASP A 24 16.58 -23.05 13.78
C ASP A 24 15.52 -23.95 14.46
N VAL A 25 15.90 -24.49 15.62
CA VAL A 25 15.06 -25.36 16.43
C VAL A 25 14.93 -24.80 17.85
N ARG A 26 13.93 -25.22 18.58
CA ARG A 26 13.72 -24.79 19.96
C ARG A 26 14.68 -25.49 20.92
N VAL A 27 15.02 -24.81 22.00
CA VAL A 27 15.85 -25.34 23.09
C VAL A 27 15.22 -26.58 23.70
N GLU A 28 13.89 -26.57 23.89
CA GLU A 28 13.13 -27.69 24.46
C GLU A 28 13.15 -28.93 23.54
N TRP A 29 13.20 -28.72 22.22
CA TRP A 29 13.35 -29.83 21.27
C TRP A 29 14.75 -30.46 21.40
N LEU A 30 15.78 -29.61 21.54
CA LEU A 30 17.15 -30.10 21.75
C LEU A 30 17.32 -30.83 23.07
N GLN A 31 16.59 -30.44 24.11
CA GLN A 31 16.72 -31.06 25.46
C GLN A 31 15.88 -32.32 25.61
N PHE A 32 14.66 -32.33 25.06
CA PHE A 32 13.67 -33.35 25.41
C PHE A 32 13.12 -34.11 24.20
N GLY A 33 13.52 -33.75 22.99
CA GLY A 33 12.99 -34.38 21.76
C GLY A 33 11.50 -34.16 21.57
N MET A 34 10.91 -33.17 22.26
CA MET A 34 9.46 -32.93 22.20
C MET A 34 9.13 -32.17 20.92
N GLU A 35 8.59 -32.86 19.92
CA GLU A 35 7.85 -32.21 18.86
C GLU A 35 6.58 -31.58 19.45
N LYS A 36 6.37 -30.29 19.19
CA LYS A 36 5.06 -29.71 19.48
C LYS A 36 3.98 -30.51 18.75
N PRO A 37 2.87 -30.89 19.40
CA PRO A 37 1.69 -31.28 18.67
C PRO A 37 1.35 -30.16 17.69
N ALA A 38 1.07 -30.53 16.44
CA ALA A 38 0.78 -29.61 15.32
C ALA A 38 -0.51 -28.77 15.49
N ALA A 39 -1.12 -28.80 16.67
CA ALA A 39 -2.29 -28.03 17.02
C ALA A 39 -1.86 -26.75 17.76
N LEU A 40 -2.17 -25.61 17.15
CA LEU A 40 -1.95 -24.23 17.58
C LEU A 40 -0.64 -23.57 17.08
N LEU A 41 -0.27 -23.81 15.84
CA LEU A 41 0.35 -22.78 15.04
C LEU A 41 -0.73 -21.75 14.72
N THR A 42 -1.00 -20.86 15.64
CA THR A 42 -1.52 -19.55 15.27
C THR A 42 -0.52 -19.03 14.26
N GLN A 43 -0.95 -18.86 13.01
CA GLN A 43 -0.18 -18.34 11.88
C GLN A 43 0.39 -16.92 12.10
N ARG A 44 0.58 -16.54 13.35
CA ARG A 44 1.03 -15.20 13.76
C ARG A 44 2.54 -15.06 13.91
N SER A 45 3.32 -16.11 13.72
CA SER A 45 4.76 -16.11 14.03
C SER A 45 5.71 -16.40 12.88
N LEU A 46 5.23 -16.50 11.62
CA LEU A 46 6.12 -16.78 10.50
C LEU A 46 6.18 -15.67 9.45
N VAL A 47 5.57 -14.53 9.69
CA VAL A 47 5.81 -13.39 8.83
C VAL A 47 6.94 -12.59 9.45
N ASN A 48 8.15 -12.89 9.03
CA ASN A 48 9.30 -12.03 9.28
C ASN A 48 8.93 -10.64 8.73
N PRO A 49 8.88 -9.57 9.55
CA PRO A 49 8.48 -8.24 9.09
C PRO A 49 9.35 -7.71 7.95
N LYS A 50 10.50 -8.33 7.68
CA LYS A 50 11.37 -8.02 6.54
C LYS A 50 10.85 -8.56 5.19
N HIS A 51 9.76 -9.33 5.18
CA HIS A 51 9.19 -9.95 3.97
C HIS A 51 7.78 -9.46 3.63
N LEU A 52 7.36 -8.33 4.22
CA LEU A 52 6.07 -7.73 3.91
C LEU A 52 6.23 -6.47 3.06
N PHE A 53 5.39 -6.37 2.06
CA PHE A 53 5.22 -5.16 1.28
C PHE A 53 4.11 -4.32 1.93
N ARG A 54 4.50 -3.24 2.60
CA ARG A 54 3.59 -2.37 3.35
C ARG A 54 3.26 -1.13 2.53
N VAL A 55 1.97 -0.91 2.29
CA VAL A 55 1.44 0.30 1.67
C VAL A 55 0.76 1.13 2.74
N GLU A 56 1.25 2.34 2.96
CA GLU A 56 0.74 3.28 3.96
C GLU A 56 -0.22 4.28 3.33
N SER A 57 -1.09 4.89 4.15
CA SER A 57 -1.94 5.97 3.69
C SER A 57 -1.12 7.20 3.31
N LEU A 58 -1.59 7.94 2.29
CA LEU A 58 -0.97 9.18 1.86
C LEU A 58 -1.33 10.30 2.83
N ASP A 59 -0.32 10.90 3.45
CA ASP A 59 -0.50 12.13 4.22
C ASP A 59 -0.50 13.35 3.28
N ILE A 60 -1.69 13.87 3.01
CA ILE A 60 -1.89 15.00 2.10
C ILE A 60 -1.46 16.34 2.71
N GLY A 61 -1.42 16.41 4.05
CA GLY A 61 -0.96 17.61 4.74
C GLY A 61 0.47 18.02 4.38
N GLN A 62 1.30 17.07 3.98
CA GLN A 62 2.68 17.31 3.56
C GLN A 62 2.80 17.87 2.12
N HIS A 63 1.74 17.79 1.32
CA HIS A 63 1.75 18.24 -0.07
C HIS A 63 1.21 19.67 -0.28
N GLY A 64 1.19 20.49 0.76
CA GLY A 64 0.87 21.92 0.65
C GLY A 64 -0.62 22.23 0.41
N VAL A 65 -1.50 21.26 0.49
CA VAL A 65 -2.94 21.44 0.35
C VAL A 65 -3.48 22.17 1.57
N ARG A 66 -3.90 23.42 1.39
CA ARG A 66 -4.50 24.23 2.48
C ARG A 66 -5.82 23.59 2.93
N SER A 67 -6.02 23.57 4.24
CA SER A 67 -7.19 23.04 4.94
C SER A 67 -8.43 23.88 4.59
N GLY A 68 -9.06 23.55 3.48
CA GLY A 68 -10.30 24.22 3.03
C GLY A 68 -11.24 23.34 2.29
N SER A 69 -12.06 22.99 1.79
CA SER A 69 -12.99 22.19 1.01
C SER A 69 -12.46 20.85 0.49
N SER A 70 -11.15 20.63 0.39
CA SER A 70 -10.61 19.40 -0.23
C SER A 70 -10.32 18.27 0.77
N ARG A 71 -10.26 18.55 2.08
CA ARG A 71 -10.10 17.51 3.11
C ARG A 71 -11.34 16.63 3.27
N ASP A 72 -12.52 17.15 2.94
CA ASP A 72 -13.77 16.38 3.03
C ASP A 72 -13.89 15.33 1.92
N GLU A 73 -13.06 15.42 0.87
CA GLU A 73 -13.04 14.43 -0.21
C GLU A 73 -12.20 13.20 0.12
N LEU A 74 -11.18 13.33 0.99
CA LEU A 74 -10.31 12.23 1.37
C LEU A 74 -10.64 11.75 2.78
N VAL A 75 -10.87 10.47 2.90
CA VAL A 75 -11.20 9.81 4.16
C VAL A 75 -10.05 8.89 4.55
N GLU A 76 -9.42 9.17 5.69
CA GLU A 76 -8.50 8.23 6.31
C GLU A 76 -9.30 7.08 6.93
N THR A 77 -9.34 5.95 6.26
CA THR A 77 -10.07 4.77 6.76
C THR A 77 -9.17 3.60 7.10
N ILE A 78 -8.00 3.54 6.49
CA ILE A 78 -6.99 2.50 6.72
C ILE A 78 -5.63 3.17 6.76
N GLN A 79 -4.85 2.87 7.79
CA GLN A 79 -3.51 3.44 7.94
C GLN A 79 -2.47 2.73 7.07
N ALA A 80 -2.59 1.42 6.92
CA ALA A 80 -1.71 0.63 6.08
C ALA A 80 -2.33 -0.71 5.72
N ILE A 81 -1.90 -1.26 4.58
CA ILE A 81 -2.18 -2.64 4.14
C ILE A 81 -0.84 -3.34 3.91
N GLU A 82 -0.75 -4.59 4.32
CA GLU A 82 0.43 -5.41 4.16
C GLU A 82 0.14 -6.60 3.24
N TYR A 83 1.02 -6.80 2.27
CA TYR A 83 0.97 -7.89 1.29
C TYR A 83 2.19 -8.78 1.41
N GLY A 84 2.05 -10.06 1.04
CA GLY A 84 3.19 -10.91 0.76
C GLY A 84 4.00 -10.37 -0.43
N LEU A 85 5.33 -10.55 -0.45
CA LEU A 85 6.18 -9.96 -1.49
C LEU A 85 5.83 -10.44 -2.90
N GLU A 86 5.48 -11.71 -3.08
CA GLU A 86 5.13 -12.26 -4.40
C GLU A 86 3.80 -11.69 -4.90
N GLU A 87 2.81 -11.55 -4.02
CA GLU A 87 1.53 -10.92 -4.34
C GLU A 87 1.73 -9.45 -4.71
N ALA A 88 2.48 -8.71 -3.90
CA ALA A 88 2.79 -7.31 -4.16
C ALA A 88 3.53 -7.10 -5.48
N ARG A 89 4.46 -8.01 -5.83
CA ARG A 89 5.18 -7.96 -7.10
C ARG A 89 4.24 -8.02 -8.30
N VAL A 90 3.20 -8.86 -8.21
CA VAL A 90 2.18 -8.98 -9.25
C VAL A 90 1.27 -7.76 -9.26
N LEU A 91 0.69 -7.39 -8.10
CA LEU A 91 -0.27 -6.30 -7.97
C LEU A 91 0.33 -4.94 -8.38
N PHE A 92 1.55 -4.66 -7.94
CA PHE A 92 2.18 -3.36 -8.15
C PHE A 92 3.21 -3.36 -9.29
N ASN A 93 3.26 -4.44 -10.07
CA ASN A 93 4.15 -4.58 -11.23
C ASN A 93 5.61 -4.23 -10.89
N GLY A 94 6.11 -4.73 -9.76
CA GLY A 94 7.48 -4.55 -9.28
C GLY A 94 7.81 -3.15 -8.76
N ARG A 95 6.83 -2.25 -8.59
CA ARG A 95 7.06 -0.94 -7.98
C ARG A 95 7.47 -1.10 -6.52
N PRO A 96 8.42 -0.29 -6.02
CA PRO A 96 8.84 -0.34 -4.64
C PRO A 96 7.75 0.23 -3.69
N ALA A 97 7.68 -0.31 -2.46
CA ALA A 97 6.64 0.05 -1.49
C ALA A 97 6.65 1.54 -1.11
N GLU A 98 7.83 2.14 -1.08
CA GLU A 98 8.01 3.57 -0.81
C GLU A 98 7.32 4.49 -1.83
N ASN A 99 7.10 4.02 -3.04
CA ASN A 99 6.43 4.77 -4.09
C ASN A 99 4.90 4.58 -4.10
N ILE A 100 4.40 3.60 -3.38
CA ILE A 100 2.97 3.30 -3.35
C ILE A 100 2.34 3.85 -2.08
N ARG A 101 1.21 4.53 -2.24
CA ARG A 101 0.39 5.00 -1.11
C ARG A 101 -1.06 4.61 -1.32
N LEU A 102 -1.79 4.59 -0.22
CA LEU A 102 -3.21 4.32 -0.17
C LEU A 102 -3.97 5.62 0.05
N ILE A 103 -5.02 5.84 -0.73
CA ILE A 103 -6.00 6.91 -0.50
C ILE A 103 -7.41 6.34 -0.55
N ALA A 104 -8.34 7.01 0.11
CA ALA A 104 -9.77 6.76 -0.05
C ALA A 104 -10.47 8.11 -0.23
N LEU A 105 -11.44 8.13 -1.12
CA LEU A 105 -12.19 9.35 -1.45
C LEU A 105 -13.64 9.22 -1.02
N ASN A 106 -14.22 10.33 -0.59
CA ASN A 106 -15.64 10.43 -0.31
C ASN A 106 -16.42 11.16 -1.44
N SER A 107 -15.72 11.51 -2.52
CA SER A 107 -16.29 12.20 -3.68
C SER A 107 -16.92 11.21 -4.66
N ASP A 108 -18.02 11.61 -5.28
CA ASP A 108 -18.66 10.85 -6.35
C ASP A 108 -18.21 11.29 -7.75
N SER A 109 -17.25 12.21 -7.85
CA SER A 109 -16.82 12.77 -9.15
C SER A 109 -16.25 11.72 -10.11
N MET A 110 -15.75 10.62 -9.60
CA MET A 110 -15.22 9.50 -10.37
C MET A 110 -16.15 8.28 -10.38
N ALA A 111 -17.43 8.47 -10.02
CA ALA A 111 -18.43 7.40 -10.07
C ALA A 111 -18.58 6.83 -11.48
N GLY A 112 -18.64 5.52 -11.58
CA GLY A 112 -18.55 4.77 -12.83
C GLY A 112 -17.19 4.08 -13.02
N THR A 113 -16.12 4.62 -12.40
CA THR A 113 -14.81 3.95 -12.31
C THR A 113 -14.52 3.50 -10.88
N PHE A 114 -14.78 4.36 -9.88
CA PHE A 114 -14.72 4.01 -8.47
C PHE A 114 -15.98 4.47 -7.74
N ALA A 115 -16.37 3.73 -6.72
CA ALA A 115 -17.37 4.16 -5.76
C ALA A 115 -16.75 5.05 -4.66
N PRO A 116 -17.56 5.93 -4.01
CA PRO A 116 -17.10 6.60 -2.80
C PRO A 116 -16.60 5.59 -1.76
N ARG A 117 -15.45 5.90 -1.14
CA ARG A 117 -14.75 5.06 -0.15
C ARG A 117 -14.01 3.84 -0.70
N ASP A 118 -14.00 3.61 -2.00
CA ASP A 118 -13.06 2.64 -2.58
C ASP A 118 -11.63 3.01 -2.21
N GLN A 119 -10.80 1.99 -2.05
CA GLN A 119 -9.38 2.16 -1.79
C GLN A 119 -8.64 2.31 -3.12
N LEU A 120 -7.89 3.39 -3.24
CA LEU A 120 -7.09 3.64 -4.41
C LEU A 120 -5.61 3.55 -4.05
N PHE A 121 -4.87 2.77 -4.81
CA PHE A 121 -3.42 2.71 -4.72
C PHE A 121 -2.84 3.68 -5.73
N VAL A 122 -1.97 4.54 -5.25
CA VAL A 122 -1.39 5.63 -6.03
C VAL A 122 0.13 5.56 -6.02
N ASP A 123 0.72 5.88 -7.15
CA ASP A 123 2.17 5.97 -7.32
C ASP A 123 2.61 7.43 -7.13
N ILE A 124 3.30 7.69 -6.02
CA ILE A 124 3.79 9.01 -5.67
C ILE A 124 5.11 9.39 -6.34
N SER A 125 5.74 8.47 -7.09
CA SER A 125 6.95 8.79 -7.89
C SER A 125 6.62 9.58 -9.15
N VAL A 126 5.34 9.66 -9.53
CA VAL A 126 4.87 10.40 -10.70
C VAL A 126 4.53 11.84 -10.28
N HIS A 127 5.39 12.79 -10.64
CA HIS A 127 5.28 14.20 -10.24
C HIS A 127 4.80 15.14 -11.35
N ARG A 128 4.43 14.61 -12.50
CA ARG A 128 3.97 15.39 -13.66
C ARG A 128 3.00 14.58 -14.50
N PHE A 129 2.25 15.25 -15.35
CA PHE A 129 1.45 14.58 -16.35
C PHE A 129 2.35 13.78 -17.32
N ASP A 130 2.14 12.48 -17.36
CA ASP A 130 2.91 11.51 -18.15
C ASP A 130 1.97 10.56 -18.89
N GLY A 131 1.13 11.16 -19.75
CA GLY A 131 0.15 10.42 -20.55
C GLY A 131 -1.20 10.23 -19.86
N ASP A 132 -2.12 9.62 -20.59
CA ASP A 132 -3.49 9.39 -20.15
C ASP A 132 -3.54 8.53 -18.89
N GLY A 133 -4.38 8.92 -17.93
CA GLY A 133 -4.50 8.23 -16.66
C GLY A 133 -5.34 8.99 -15.65
N ILE A 134 -5.47 8.44 -14.46
CA ILE A 134 -6.14 9.10 -13.34
C ILE A 134 -5.08 9.60 -12.37
N TYR A 135 -5.19 10.87 -12.03
CA TYR A 135 -4.19 11.59 -11.27
C TYR A 135 -4.79 12.29 -10.06
N LEU A 136 -4.05 12.27 -8.98
CA LEU A 136 -4.22 13.17 -7.84
C LEU A 136 -3.28 14.36 -8.07
N PHE A 137 -3.81 15.56 -8.17
CA PHE A 137 -3.04 16.78 -8.45
C PHE A 137 -3.65 18.00 -7.77
N THR A 138 -2.85 19.04 -7.61
CA THR A 138 -3.32 20.34 -7.14
C THR A 138 -3.33 21.35 -8.29
N LEU A 139 -4.36 22.17 -8.32
CA LEU A 139 -4.51 23.33 -9.18
C LEU A 139 -5.19 24.44 -8.37
N ASP A 140 -4.62 25.64 -8.37
CA ASP A 140 -5.12 26.79 -7.61
C ASP A 140 -5.36 26.46 -6.11
N ASP A 141 -4.41 25.76 -5.49
CA ASP A 141 -4.44 25.29 -4.09
C ASP A 141 -5.59 24.29 -3.79
N GLN A 142 -6.29 23.80 -4.80
CA GLN A 142 -7.31 22.78 -4.65
C GLN A 142 -6.80 21.42 -5.11
N LEU A 143 -7.17 20.39 -4.36
CA LEU A 143 -6.83 19.00 -4.67
C LEU A 143 -7.92 18.37 -5.53
N TYR A 144 -7.52 17.74 -6.62
CA TYR A 144 -8.40 17.05 -7.55
C TYR A 144 -7.97 15.61 -7.77
N LEU A 145 -8.94 14.70 -7.83
CA LEU A 145 -8.77 13.40 -8.44
C LEU A 145 -9.59 13.37 -9.72
N LYS A 146 -8.92 13.33 -10.85
CA LYS A 146 -9.55 13.37 -12.17
C LYS A 146 -8.78 12.50 -13.17
N ARG A 147 -9.47 12.13 -14.23
CA ARG A 147 -8.84 11.55 -15.42
C ARG A 147 -8.25 12.68 -16.25
N LEU A 148 -6.97 12.59 -16.53
CA LEU A 148 -6.28 13.47 -17.47
C LEU A 148 -6.08 12.72 -18.77
N GLN A 149 -6.46 13.35 -19.89
CA GLN A 149 -6.35 12.78 -21.23
C GLN A 149 -5.79 13.81 -22.20
N LEU A 150 -4.72 13.43 -22.90
CA LEU A 150 -4.16 14.27 -23.96
C LEU A 150 -5.07 14.26 -25.17
N GLN A 151 -5.64 15.40 -25.50
CA GLN A 151 -6.50 15.60 -26.69
C GLN A 151 -5.88 16.63 -27.62
N HIS A 152 -5.09 16.17 -28.56
CA HIS A 152 -4.36 17.02 -29.53
C HIS A 152 -3.45 18.04 -28.82
N LYS A 153 -3.83 19.31 -28.70
CA LYS A 153 -3.05 20.39 -28.08
C LYS A 153 -3.53 20.78 -26.68
N LYS A 154 -4.40 20.00 -26.07
CA LYS A 154 -5.01 20.27 -24.77
C LYS A 154 -5.01 19.00 -23.93
N VAL A 155 -5.07 19.18 -22.63
CA VAL A 155 -5.34 18.11 -21.67
C VAL A 155 -6.77 18.26 -21.18
N ALA A 156 -7.61 17.25 -21.47
CA ALA A 156 -8.93 17.17 -20.90
C ALA A 156 -8.84 16.71 -19.45
N VAL A 157 -9.51 17.42 -18.57
CA VAL A 157 -9.69 17.08 -17.15
C VAL A 157 -11.11 16.56 -16.98
N ILE A 158 -11.21 15.26 -16.81
CA ILE A 158 -12.47 14.53 -16.91
C ILE A 158 -12.86 13.97 -15.55
N SER A 159 -14.10 14.23 -15.15
CA SER A 159 -14.77 13.44 -14.11
C SER A 159 -15.47 12.28 -14.79
N ASP A 160 -15.26 11.05 -14.31
CA ASP A 160 -15.91 9.87 -14.91
C ASP A 160 -17.42 9.86 -14.63
N ASN A 161 -17.86 10.57 -13.59
CA ASN A 161 -19.27 10.84 -13.35
C ASN A 161 -19.76 11.93 -14.32
N LYS A 162 -20.67 11.57 -15.19
CA LYS A 162 -21.25 12.45 -16.24
C LYS A 162 -22.03 13.66 -15.73
N ARG A 163 -22.28 13.75 -14.42
CA ARG A 163 -22.89 14.93 -13.79
C ARG A 163 -21.95 16.12 -13.70
N TYR A 164 -20.64 15.88 -13.85
CA TYR A 164 -19.59 16.88 -13.80
C TYR A 164 -19.11 17.20 -15.21
N GLU A 165 -18.95 18.48 -15.50
CA GLU A 165 -18.45 18.91 -16.79
C GLU A 165 -16.95 18.64 -16.96
N THR A 166 -16.57 18.31 -18.19
CA THR A 166 -15.16 18.20 -18.60
C THR A 166 -14.63 19.60 -18.90
N TRP A 167 -13.45 19.88 -18.39
CA TRP A 167 -12.75 21.14 -18.70
C TRP A 167 -11.39 20.86 -19.30
N TYR A 168 -10.74 21.88 -19.83
CA TYR A 168 -9.54 21.70 -20.62
C TYR A 168 -8.43 22.64 -20.16
N LEU A 169 -7.21 22.12 -20.14
CA LEU A 169 -5.99 22.86 -19.93
C LEU A 169 -5.21 22.92 -21.25
N THR A 170 -4.57 24.05 -21.50
CA THR A 170 -3.51 24.13 -22.50
C THR A 170 -2.32 23.25 -22.08
N LEU A 171 -1.42 22.91 -23.01
CA LEU A 171 -0.21 22.16 -22.65
C LEU A 171 0.69 22.95 -21.69
N GLU A 172 0.65 24.25 -21.71
CA GLU A 172 1.39 25.11 -20.80
C GLU A 172 0.80 25.04 -19.39
N GLU A 173 -0.50 25.21 -19.23
CA GLU A 173 -1.21 25.03 -17.97
C GLU A 173 -1.05 23.60 -17.41
N ALA A 174 -1.10 22.57 -18.25
CA ALA A 174 -0.89 21.21 -17.83
C ALA A 174 0.53 20.93 -17.30
N ARG A 175 1.53 21.71 -17.71
CA ARG A 175 2.90 21.64 -17.17
C ARG A 175 3.02 22.26 -15.78
N THR A 176 2.12 23.17 -15.42
CA THR A 176 2.10 23.80 -14.09
C THR A 176 1.33 23.00 -13.06
N LEU A 177 0.61 21.93 -13.48
CA LEU A 177 -0.05 21.03 -12.55
C LEU A 177 0.96 20.43 -11.56
N GLN A 178 0.66 20.54 -10.30
CA GLN A 178 1.42 19.83 -9.26
C GLN A 178 0.80 18.45 -9.08
N VAL A 179 1.33 17.49 -9.82
CA VAL A 179 0.91 16.10 -9.68
C VAL A 179 1.44 15.54 -8.36
N VAL A 180 0.53 15.10 -7.51
CA VAL A 180 0.84 14.45 -6.23
C VAL A 180 1.07 12.96 -6.43
N ALA A 181 0.22 12.31 -7.26
CA ALA A 181 0.32 10.88 -7.53
C ALA A 181 -0.50 10.48 -8.77
N ARG A 182 -0.21 9.30 -9.31
CA ARG A 182 -1.00 8.63 -10.34
C ARG A 182 -1.70 7.41 -9.76
N VAL A 183 -2.99 7.24 -10.02
CA VAL A 183 -3.72 6.03 -9.62
C VAL A 183 -3.24 4.85 -10.46
N ILE A 184 -2.92 3.75 -9.79
CA ILE A 184 -2.45 2.52 -10.44
C ILE A 184 -3.42 1.36 -10.27
N MET A 185 -4.20 1.36 -9.19
CA MET A 185 -5.14 0.29 -8.88
C MET A 185 -6.26 0.80 -7.96
N SER A 186 -7.43 0.21 -8.06
CA SER A 186 -8.53 0.41 -7.11
C SER A 186 -8.96 -0.93 -6.52
N GLN A 187 -9.42 -0.88 -5.29
CA GLN A 187 -10.03 -2.02 -4.60
C GLN A 187 -11.39 -1.56 -4.05
N ALA A 188 -12.44 -2.19 -4.54
CA ALA A 188 -13.79 -1.95 -4.05
C ALA A 188 -13.91 -2.33 -2.57
N ARG A 189 -14.67 -1.53 -1.83
CA ARG A 189 -14.86 -1.72 -0.40
C ARG A 189 -16.30 -2.07 -0.09
N ASP A 190 -16.68 -3.29 -0.46
CA ASP A 190 -17.99 -3.84 -0.14
C ASP A 190 -17.95 -4.59 1.18
N TYR A 191 -18.70 -4.11 2.18
CA TYR A 191 -18.91 -4.82 3.43
C TYR A 191 -20.32 -5.38 3.45
N GLN A 192 -20.43 -6.68 3.60
CA GLN A 192 -21.68 -7.33 3.92
C GLN A 192 -21.71 -7.59 5.43
N ILE A 193 -22.63 -6.92 6.14
CA ILE A 193 -22.82 -7.17 7.56
C ILE A 193 -23.70 -8.41 7.68
N LEU A 194 -23.17 -9.47 8.24
CA LEU A 194 -23.85 -10.73 8.46
C LEU A 194 -24.29 -10.82 9.92
N GLY A 195 -25.50 -10.37 10.21
CA GLY A 195 -26.27 -10.58 11.42
C GLY A 195 -26.01 -9.66 12.55
#